data_b48494baa5200a5d3ee5ea1a85caecde
#
_entry.id   b48494baa5200a5d3ee5ea1a85caecde
#
_cell.length_a   1.000
_cell.length_b   1.000
_cell.length_c   1.000
_cell.angle_alpha   90.00
_cell.angle_beta   90.00
_cell.angle_gamma   90.00
#
_symmetry.space_group_name_H-M   'P 1'
#
loop_
_entity.id
_entity.type
_entity.pdbx_description
1 polymer ?
#
loop_
_entity_poly.entity_id
_entity_poly.type
_entity_poly.pdbx_seq_one_letter_code
_entity_poly.pdbx_strand_id
1 'polypeptide(L)'
;EKARLVAQEMADALALDLARKGLVTGQLVLTVGYDRESLTDPACPPYHGPVTTDHYGRRVPKAAHGSENFQTPTASSKEFLRALTALFDRIVDRGLLVRRMYVVANRVQREQDVRAEPEYVQLDLFSDETALAVQRAEQAARERERRMQSAVLAIREKYGKNAILKGMSLRDGATARQRNEQIGGHKA
;
A
#
# COMPACT_ATOMS: atom_id res chain seq x y z
N GLU A 1 -13.78 3.17 7.88
CA GLU A 1 -13.72 2.41 6.62
C GLU A 1 -13.19 3.25 5.45
N LYS A 2 -13.67 4.49 5.24
CA LYS A 2 -13.22 5.36 4.13
C LYS A 2 -11.71 5.59 4.14
N ALA A 3 -11.11 5.88 5.29
CA ALA A 3 -9.65 6.06 5.40
C ALA A 3 -8.86 4.80 5.02
N ARG A 4 -9.36 3.61 5.38
CA ARG A 4 -8.76 2.34 5.00
C ARG A 4 -8.79 2.12 3.48
N LEU A 5 -9.90 2.44 2.85
CA LEU A 5 -10.05 2.38 1.40
C LEU A 5 -9.05 3.31 0.70
N VAL A 6 -8.94 4.57 1.15
CA VAL A 6 -7.97 5.53 0.61
C VAL A 6 -6.53 5.04 0.77
N ALA A 7 -6.19 4.47 1.93
CA ALA A 7 -4.87 3.87 2.16
C ALA A 7 -4.58 2.72 1.19
N GLN A 8 -5.56 1.86 0.93
CA GLN A 8 -5.45 0.77 -0.07
C GLN A 8 -5.25 1.31 -1.49
N GLU A 9 -5.97 2.36 -1.88
CA GLU A 9 -5.76 3.04 -3.17
C GLU A 9 -4.36 3.63 -3.30
N MET A 10 -3.83 4.22 -2.22
CA MET A 10 -2.47 4.76 -2.20
C MET A 10 -1.42 3.66 -2.36
N ALA A 11 -1.60 2.52 -1.67
CA ALA A 11 -0.70 1.37 -1.79
C ALA A 11 -0.71 0.78 -3.21
N ASP A 12 -1.88 0.65 -3.83
CA ASP A 12 -1.99 0.17 -5.20
C ASP A 12 -1.32 1.11 -6.20
N ALA A 13 -1.51 2.41 -6.04
CA ALA A 13 -0.86 3.41 -6.88
C ALA A 13 0.67 3.38 -6.73
N LEU A 14 1.19 3.21 -5.50
CA LEU A 14 2.61 3.10 -5.23
C LEU A 14 3.20 1.82 -5.83
N ALA A 15 2.52 0.68 -5.70
CA ALA A 15 2.95 -0.59 -6.31
C ALA A 15 3.06 -0.47 -7.85
N LEU A 16 2.06 0.13 -8.49
CA LEU A 16 2.07 0.37 -9.93
C LEU A 16 3.17 1.35 -10.37
N ASP A 17 3.47 2.38 -9.56
CA ASP A 17 4.56 3.31 -9.87
C ASP A 17 5.93 2.65 -9.75
N LEU A 18 6.14 1.79 -8.76
CA LEU A 18 7.35 0.97 -8.64
C LEU A 18 7.49 0.02 -9.83
N ALA A 19 6.43 -0.72 -10.18
CA ALA A 19 6.43 -1.62 -11.33
C ALA A 19 6.75 -0.88 -12.64
N ARG A 20 6.17 0.31 -12.86
CA ARG A 20 6.45 1.16 -14.02
C ARG A 20 7.92 1.57 -14.12
N LYS A 21 8.58 1.76 -12.99
CA LYS A 21 10.00 2.17 -12.90
C LYS A 21 10.96 0.97 -12.88
N GLY A 22 10.47 -0.26 -12.91
CA GLY A 22 11.30 -1.47 -12.74
C GLY A 22 11.93 -1.57 -11.35
N LEU A 23 11.23 -1.05 -10.32
CA LEU A 23 11.66 -1.02 -8.94
C LEU A 23 10.81 -1.96 -8.09
N VAL A 24 11.43 -2.48 -7.02
CA VAL A 24 10.79 -3.26 -5.97
C VAL A 24 11.16 -2.73 -4.60
N THR A 25 10.39 -3.04 -3.59
CA THR A 25 10.65 -2.60 -2.22
C THR A 25 10.67 -3.79 -1.25
N GLY A 26 11.52 -3.69 -0.24
CA GLY A 26 11.58 -4.66 0.86
C GLY A 26 10.73 -4.27 2.07
N GLN A 27 10.15 -3.05 2.11
CA GLN A 27 9.39 -2.59 3.26
C GLN A 27 8.35 -1.55 2.87
N LEU A 28 7.14 -1.70 3.40
CA LEU A 28 6.06 -0.73 3.32
C LEU A 28 5.90 -0.02 4.67
N VAL A 29 5.74 1.30 4.64
CA VAL A 29 5.52 2.13 5.84
C VAL A 29 4.20 2.87 5.69
N LEU A 30 3.42 2.88 6.77
CA LEU A 30 2.18 3.65 6.88
C LEU A 30 2.29 4.63 8.05
N THR A 31 1.96 5.88 7.78
CA THR A 31 1.78 6.91 8.81
C THR A 31 0.42 7.55 8.65
N VAL A 32 -0.37 7.60 9.73
CA VAL A 32 -1.70 8.20 9.75
C VAL A 32 -1.75 9.29 10.81
N GLY A 33 -1.92 10.52 10.36
CA GLY A 33 -2.10 11.68 11.23
C GLY A 33 -3.58 11.96 11.46
N TYR A 34 -3.93 12.25 12.71
CA TYR A 34 -5.30 12.51 13.15
C TYR A 34 -5.62 14.00 13.21
N ASP A 35 -6.90 14.35 13.14
CA ASP A 35 -7.35 15.72 13.31
C ASP A 35 -7.44 16.10 14.79
N ARG A 36 -7.21 17.38 15.07
CA ARG A 36 -7.38 17.96 16.41
C ARG A 36 -8.83 17.84 16.91
N GLU A 37 -9.79 17.84 16.01
CA GLU A 37 -11.21 17.69 16.33
C GLU A 37 -11.49 16.37 17.06
N SER A 38 -10.65 15.34 16.83
CA SER A 38 -10.71 14.10 17.63
C SER A 38 -10.53 14.31 19.15
N LEU A 39 -10.02 15.48 19.59
CA LEU A 39 -9.83 15.82 21.01
C LEU A 39 -10.91 16.78 21.53
N THR A 40 -11.63 17.46 20.67
CA THR A 40 -12.51 18.59 21.04
C THR A 40 -13.95 18.41 20.60
N ASP A 41 -14.23 17.56 19.60
CA ASP A 41 -15.58 17.32 19.11
C ASP A 41 -16.34 16.39 20.05
N PRO A 42 -17.47 16.83 20.64
CA PRO A 42 -18.32 15.99 21.48
C PRO A 42 -18.87 14.73 20.77
N ALA A 43 -18.91 14.74 19.43
CA ALA A 43 -19.33 13.58 18.63
C ALA A 43 -18.25 12.49 18.58
N CYS A 44 -16.99 12.81 18.91
CA CYS A 44 -15.91 11.84 18.99
C CYS A 44 -15.86 11.17 20.37
N PRO A 45 -15.54 9.88 20.44
CA PRO A 45 -15.28 9.22 21.71
C PRO A 45 -14.15 9.91 22.49
N PRO A 46 -14.21 9.98 23.84
CA PRO A 46 -13.13 10.54 24.65
C PRO A 46 -11.81 9.83 24.35
N TYR A 47 -10.78 10.59 23.99
CA TYR A 47 -9.46 10.06 23.68
C TYR A 47 -8.54 10.13 24.91
N HIS A 48 -8.03 8.97 25.34
CA HIS A 48 -7.12 8.83 26.48
C HIS A 48 -5.70 8.45 26.07
N GLY A 49 -5.42 8.40 24.77
CA GLY A 49 -4.11 8.04 24.24
C GLY A 49 -3.11 9.21 24.25
N PRO A 50 -1.90 8.98 23.72
CA PRO A 50 -0.85 9.97 23.69
C PRO A 50 -1.18 11.14 22.75
N VAL A 51 -0.97 12.36 23.22
CA VAL A 51 -1.17 13.61 22.50
C VAL A 51 0.19 14.24 22.20
N THR A 52 0.34 14.82 21.02
CA THR A 52 1.53 15.55 20.56
C THR A 52 1.15 16.92 20.05
N THR A 53 2.15 17.77 19.82
CA THR A 53 1.96 19.10 19.22
C THR A 53 2.34 19.04 17.75
N ASP A 54 1.48 19.56 16.87
CA ASP A 54 1.77 19.64 15.45
C ASP A 54 2.71 20.84 15.12
N HIS A 55 3.09 20.98 13.85
CA HIS A 55 3.94 22.07 13.38
C HIS A 55 3.38 23.49 13.68
N TYR A 56 2.07 23.60 13.85
CA TYR A 56 1.39 24.87 14.14
C TYR A 56 1.16 25.09 15.64
N GLY A 57 1.78 24.29 16.50
CA GLY A 57 1.60 24.40 17.96
C GLY A 57 0.29 23.84 18.49
N ARG A 58 -0.52 23.13 17.69
CA ARG A 58 -1.83 22.61 18.09
C ARG A 58 -1.70 21.21 18.66
N ARG A 59 -2.44 20.93 19.72
CA ARG A 59 -2.54 19.58 20.29
C ARG A 59 -3.33 18.68 19.35
N VAL A 60 -2.77 17.53 19.03
CA VAL A 60 -3.35 16.49 18.16
C VAL A 60 -3.07 15.11 18.74
N PRO A 61 -3.90 14.09 18.51
CA PRO A 61 -3.54 12.72 18.83
C PRO A 61 -2.23 12.34 18.15
N LYS A 62 -1.39 11.56 18.85
CA LYS A 62 -0.14 11.06 18.27
C LYS A 62 -0.44 10.25 17.02
N ALA A 63 0.28 10.54 15.92
CA ALA A 63 0.11 9.83 14.66
C ALA A 63 0.39 8.33 14.83
N ALA A 64 -0.44 7.50 14.21
CA ALA A 64 -0.15 6.08 14.07
C ALA A 64 0.97 5.89 13.05
N HIS A 65 1.95 5.07 13.38
CA HIS A 65 3.09 4.78 12.53
C HIS A 65 3.47 3.32 12.65
N GLY A 66 3.74 2.69 11.52
CA GLY A 66 4.18 1.31 11.49
C GLY A 66 4.73 0.90 10.14
N SER A 67 5.38 -0.24 10.11
CA SER A 67 5.95 -0.81 8.90
C SER A 67 5.66 -2.31 8.80
N GLU A 68 5.71 -2.80 7.56
CA GLU A 68 5.61 -4.21 7.22
C GLU A 68 6.75 -4.55 6.28
N ASN A 69 7.50 -5.62 6.60
CA ASN A 69 8.58 -6.11 5.76
C ASN A 69 8.05 -7.18 4.80
N PHE A 70 8.50 -7.13 3.57
CA PHE A 70 8.27 -8.22 2.61
C PHE A 70 9.40 -9.24 2.72
N GLN A 71 9.07 -10.52 2.65
CA GLN A 71 10.05 -11.62 2.66
C GLN A 71 10.98 -11.51 1.44
N THR A 72 10.39 -11.20 0.29
CA THR A 72 11.12 -10.93 -0.96
C THR A 72 10.72 -9.55 -1.43
N PRO A 73 11.69 -8.69 -1.86
CA PRO A 73 11.36 -7.38 -2.42
C PRO A 73 10.36 -7.50 -3.57
N THR A 74 9.33 -6.67 -3.55
CA THR A 74 8.17 -6.81 -4.43
C THR A 74 7.64 -5.47 -4.92
N ALA A 75 6.93 -5.48 -6.07
CA ALA A 75 6.05 -4.43 -6.56
C ALA A 75 4.63 -4.97 -6.80
N SER A 76 4.29 -6.14 -6.25
CA SER A 76 2.97 -6.74 -6.39
C SER A 76 1.89 -5.91 -5.70
N SER A 77 0.91 -5.45 -6.47
CA SER A 77 -0.28 -4.76 -5.93
C SER A 77 -1.01 -5.61 -4.91
N LYS A 78 -1.08 -6.94 -5.10
CA LYS A 78 -1.74 -7.87 -4.18
C LYS A 78 -1.03 -7.93 -2.84
N GLU A 79 0.30 -8.02 -2.85
CA GLU A 79 1.11 -8.06 -1.62
C GLU A 79 1.05 -6.72 -0.89
N PHE A 80 1.12 -5.60 -1.61
CA PHE A 80 0.94 -4.26 -1.04
C PHE A 80 -0.41 -4.08 -0.36
N LEU A 81 -1.49 -4.47 -1.02
CA LEU A 81 -2.83 -4.36 -0.45
C LEU A 81 -3.01 -5.22 0.80
N ARG A 82 -2.47 -6.45 0.78
CA ARG A 82 -2.49 -7.35 1.94
C ARG A 82 -1.71 -6.75 3.12
N ALA A 83 -0.46 -6.36 2.88
CA ALA A 83 0.43 -5.80 3.89
C ALA A 83 -0.13 -4.50 4.48
N LEU A 84 -0.58 -3.56 3.62
CA LEU A 84 -1.16 -2.31 4.08
C LEU A 84 -2.44 -2.52 4.87
N THR A 85 -3.29 -3.42 4.44
CA THR A 85 -4.56 -3.70 5.13
C THR A 85 -4.29 -4.23 6.54
N ALA A 86 -3.42 -5.22 6.68
CA ALA A 86 -3.02 -5.77 7.97
C ALA A 86 -2.35 -4.70 8.86
N LEU A 87 -1.47 -3.89 8.28
CA LEU A 87 -0.79 -2.80 8.98
C LEU A 87 -1.79 -1.74 9.45
N PHE A 88 -2.70 -1.30 8.59
CA PHE A 88 -3.74 -0.33 8.92
C PHE A 88 -4.61 -0.82 10.08
N ASP A 89 -5.11 -2.05 9.99
CA ASP A 89 -5.98 -2.65 11.00
C ASP A 89 -5.27 -2.83 12.35
N ARG A 90 -3.93 -2.98 12.36
CA ARG A 90 -3.10 -3.13 13.55
C ARG A 90 -2.80 -1.81 14.26
N ILE A 91 -2.55 -0.72 13.51
CA ILE A 91 -2.02 0.52 14.10
C ILE A 91 -3.01 1.68 14.19
N VAL A 92 -4.08 1.68 13.37
CA VAL A 92 -4.98 2.84 13.26
C VAL A 92 -6.10 2.76 14.27
N ASP A 93 -6.23 3.82 15.07
CA ASP A 93 -7.37 3.99 15.96
C ASP A 93 -8.60 4.42 15.14
N ARG A 94 -9.64 3.57 15.19
CA ARG A 94 -10.87 3.78 14.42
C ARG A 94 -11.82 4.82 15.03
N GLY A 95 -11.59 5.20 16.27
CA GLY A 95 -12.34 6.24 16.98
C GLY A 95 -11.89 7.66 16.64
N LEU A 96 -10.78 7.82 15.91
CA LEU A 96 -10.19 9.11 15.62
C LEU A 96 -10.44 9.55 14.17
N LEU A 97 -10.59 10.86 13.99
CA LEU A 97 -10.73 11.48 12.68
C LEU A 97 -9.38 11.52 11.97
N VAL A 98 -9.27 10.84 10.83
CA VAL A 98 -8.06 10.82 10.02
C VAL A 98 -7.96 12.11 9.20
N ARG A 99 -6.83 12.83 9.32
CA ARG A 99 -6.55 14.07 8.58
C ARG A 99 -5.64 13.84 7.38
N ARG A 100 -4.58 13.04 7.55
CA ARG A 100 -3.58 12.79 6.51
C ARG A 100 -3.00 11.39 6.62
N MET A 101 -2.53 10.88 5.49
CA MET A 101 -1.87 9.58 5.43
C MET A 101 -0.67 9.64 4.51
N TYR A 102 0.35 8.87 4.85
CA TYR A 102 1.54 8.64 4.02
C TYR A 102 1.77 7.15 3.90
N VAL A 103 1.92 6.70 2.66
CA VAL A 103 2.34 5.34 2.33
C VAL A 103 3.68 5.44 1.64
N VAL A 104 4.70 4.82 2.19
CA VAL A 104 6.08 4.95 1.74
C VAL A 104 6.68 3.57 1.50
N ALA A 105 7.40 3.43 0.39
CA ALA A 105 8.21 2.26 0.10
C ALA A 105 9.65 2.54 0.56
N ASN A 106 10.17 1.69 1.44
CA ASN A 106 11.55 1.74 1.91
C ASN A 106 12.35 0.56 1.35
N ARG A 107 13.69 0.67 1.37
CA ARG A 107 14.58 -0.36 0.81
C ARG A 107 14.24 -0.63 -0.65
N VAL A 108 14.06 0.45 -1.40
CA VAL A 108 13.76 0.38 -2.83
C VAL A 108 15.04 0.04 -3.59
N GLN A 109 14.94 -0.90 -4.51
CA GLN A 109 16.03 -1.34 -5.38
C GLN A 109 15.50 -1.69 -6.77
N ARG A 110 16.39 -1.80 -7.74
CA ARG A 110 15.99 -2.25 -9.08
C ARG A 110 15.60 -3.72 -9.04
N GLU A 111 14.56 -4.09 -9.75
CA GLU A 111 14.10 -5.48 -9.82
C GLU A 111 15.19 -6.43 -10.33
N GLN A 112 15.98 -5.97 -11.30
CA GLN A 112 17.12 -6.72 -11.86
C GLN A 112 18.26 -6.96 -10.87
N ASP A 113 18.39 -6.13 -9.83
CA ASP A 113 19.47 -6.21 -8.82
C ASP A 113 19.03 -7.09 -7.63
N VAL A 114 17.76 -7.46 -7.57
CA VAL A 114 17.32 -8.50 -6.64
C VAL A 114 17.99 -9.79 -7.08
N ARG A 115 19.05 -10.16 -6.36
CA ARG A 115 19.62 -11.49 -6.53
C ARG A 115 18.47 -12.47 -6.35
N ALA A 116 18.11 -13.16 -7.41
CA ALA A 116 17.49 -14.46 -7.25
C ALA A 116 18.50 -15.19 -6.36
N GLU A 117 18.25 -15.27 -5.05
CA GLU A 117 18.92 -16.32 -4.29
C GLU A 117 18.67 -17.56 -5.12
N PRO A 118 19.74 -18.23 -5.59
CA PRO A 118 19.53 -19.49 -6.25
C PRO A 118 18.73 -20.27 -5.20
N GLU A 119 17.46 -20.48 -5.50
CA GLU A 119 16.64 -21.38 -4.73
C GLU A 119 17.29 -22.76 -4.95
N TYR A 120 18.38 -23.00 -4.20
CA TYR A 120 18.87 -24.33 -4.03
C TYR A 120 17.76 -25.07 -3.30
N VAL A 121 16.75 -25.44 -4.07
CA VAL A 121 15.87 -26.52 -3.67
C VAL A 121 16.84 -27.72 -3.60
N GLN A 122 17.35 -27.94 -2.41
CA GLN A 122 17.95 -29.22 -2.11
C GLN A 122 16.85 -30.23 -2.40
N LEU A 123 16.91 -30.80 -3.60
CA LEU A 123 16.00 -31.86 -4.00
C LEU A 123 16.32 -33.04 -3.06
N ASP A 124 15.69 -32.98 -1.88
CA ASP A 124 15.62 -34.12 -1.03
C ASP A 124 14.86 -35.22 -1.81
N LEU A 125 15.34 -36.43 -1.82
CA LEU A 125 14.72 -37.56 -2.53
C LEU A 125 13.24 -37.77 -2.11
N PHE A 126 12.79 -37.07 -1.07
CA PHE A 126 11.47 -37.07 -0.48
C PHE A 126 10.76 -35.71 -0.61
N SER A 127 11.23 -34.81 -1.52
CA SER A 127 10.53 -33.53 -1.73
C SER A 127 9.12 -33.82 -2.19
N ASP A 128 8.22 -33.39 -1.34
CA ASP A 128 6.78 -33.57 -1.48
C ASP A 128 6.33 -32.95 -2.82
N GLU A 129 5.78 -33.74 -3.74
CA GLU A 129 5.24 -33.23 -5.03
C GLU A 129 4.26 -32.07 -4.81
N THR A 130 3.62 -32.03 -3.64
CA THR A 130 2.71 -30.95 -3.24
C THR A 130 3.45 -29.63 -3.04
N ALA A 131 4.65 -29.60 -2.47
CA ALA A 131 5.45 -28.39 -2.27
C ALA A 131 5.91 -27.80 -3.62
N LEU A 132 6.35 -28.66 -4.54
CA LEU A 132 6.72 -28.23 -5.89
C LEU A 132 5.52 -27.70 -6.69
N ALA A 133 4.36 -28.31 -6.53
CA ALA A 133 3.12 -27.84 -7.16
C ALA A 133 2.70 -26.47 -6.63
N VAL A 134 2.81 -26.23 -5.32
CA VAL A 134 2.53 -24.94 -4.68
C VAL A 134 3.49 -23.86 -5.20
N GLN A 135 4.79 -24.12 -5.25
CA GLN A 135 5.77 -23.16 -5.77
C GLN A 135 5.50 -22.79 -7.23
N ARG A 136 5.20 -23.78 -8.09
CA ARG A 136 4.85 -23.52 -9.50
C ARG A 136 3.58 -22.67 -9.61
N ALA A 137 2.58 -22.94 -8.78
CA ALA A 137 1.34 -22.17 -8.76
C ALA A 137 1.58 -20.72 -8.33
N GLU A 138 2.42 -20.49 -7.32
CA GLU A 138 2.80 -19.14 -6.86
C GLU A 138 3.59 -18.37 -7.93
N GLN A 139 4.56 -19.01 -8.59
CA GLN A 139 5.29 -18.39 -9.68
C GLN A 139 4.37 -18.01 -10.84
N ALA A 140 3.48 -18.92 -11.25
CA ALA A 140 2.49 -18.64 -12.29
C ALA A 140 1.55 -17.48 -11.90
N ALA A 141 1.16 -17.39 -10.63
CA ALA A 141 0.33 -16.29 -10.12
C ALA A 141 1.08 -14.96 -10.15
N ARG A 142 2.37 -14.92 -9.78
CA ARG A 142 3.22 -13.72 -9.85
C ARG A 142 3.40 -13.25 -11.30
N GLU A 143 3.65 -14.16 -12.23
CA GLU A 143 3.79 -13.83 -13.66
C GLU A 143 2.47 -13.28 -14.23
N ARG A 144 1.33 -13.89 -13.87
CA ARG A 144 0.01 -13.41 -14.29
C ARG A 144 -0.26 -12.01 -13.77
N GLU A 145 0.08 -11.73 -12.52
CA GLU A 145 -0.05 -10.39 -11.94
C GLU A 145 0.83 -9.37 -12.66
N ARG A 146 2.09 -9.69 -12.95
CA ARG A 146 2.99 -8.82 -13.73
C ARG A 146 2.42 -8.47 -15.10
N ARG A 147 1.91 -9.47 -15.83
CA ARG A 147 1.27 -9.23 -17.14
C ARG A 147 0.07 -8.31 -17.01
N MET A 148 -0.75 -8.51 -15.98
CA MET A 148 -1.90 -7.64 -15.71
C MET A 148 -1.47 -6.21 -15.34
N GLN A 149 -0.47 -6.02 -14.49
CA GLN A 149 0.07 -4.71 -14.16
C GLN A 149 0.63 -4.00 -15.38
N SER A 150 1.38 -4.71 -16.24
CA SER A 150 1.91 -4.15 -17.50
C SER A 150 0.79 -3.70 -18.43
N ALA A 151 -0.28 -4.49 -18.58
CA ALA A 151 -1.44 -4.11 -19.39
C ALA A 151 -2.16 -2.87 -18.82
N VAL A 152 -2.34 -2.80 -17.50
CA VAL A 152 -2.93 -1.64 -16.83
C VAL A 152 -2.07 -0.39 -17.04
N LEU A 153 -0.75 -0.51 -16.94
CA LEU A 153 0.18 0.60 -17.17
C LEU A 153 0.13 1.09 -18.61
N ALA A 154 0.12 0.18 -19.60
CA ALA A 154 0.01 0.53 -21.01
C ALA A 154 -1.31 1.26 -21.33
N ILE A 155 -2.43 0.81 -20.76
CA ILE A 155 -3.72 1.49 -20.91
C ILE A 155 -3.68 2.89 -20.29
N ARG A 156 -3.12 3.02 -19.07
CA ARG A 156 -3.03 4.32 -18.39
C ARG A 156 -2.09 5.30 -19.08
N GLU A 157 -1.03 4.81 -19.70
CA GLU A 157 -0.10 5.63 -20.49
C GLU A 157 -0.79 6.18 -21.75
N LYS A 158 -1.56 5.34 -22.45
CA LYS A 158 -2.21 5.71 -23.70
C LYS A 158 -3.48 6.55 -23.51
N TYR A 159 -4.28 6.26 -22.47
CA TYR A 159 -5.63 6.81 -22.31
C TYR A 159 -5.80 7.61 -21.03
N GLY A 160 -4.74 7.77 -20.21
CA GLY A 160 -4.76 8.48 -18.94
C GLY A 160 -5.02 7.58 -17.73
N LYS A 161 -4.66 8.10 -16.55
CA LYS A 161 -4.69 7.33 -15.28
C LYS A 161 -6.08 6.83 -14.88
N ASN A 162 -7.13 7.53 -15.32
CA ASN A 162 -8.52 7.19 -15.01
C ASN A 162 -9.19 6.28 -16.05
N ALA A 163 -8.50 5.90 -17.12
CA ALA A 163 -9.03 5.02 -18.15
C ALA A 163 -9.32 3.60 -17.65
N ILE A 164 -8.56 3.15 -16.64
CA ILE A 164 -8.79 1.87 -15.97
C ILE A 164 -8.58 2.03 -14.46
N LEU A 165 -9.60 1.69 -13.69
CA LEU A 165 -9.61 1.75 -12.23
C LEU A 165 -9.96 0.37 -11.65
N LYS A 166 -9.45 0.08 -10.45
CA LYS A 166 -9.91 -1.10 -9.70
C LYS A 166 -11.31 -0.84 -9.15
N GLY A 167 -12.13 -1.89 -9.02
CA GLY A 167 -13.49 -1.79 -8.48
C GLY A 167 -13.57 -1.12 -7.09
N MET A 168 -12.51 -1.24 -6.27
CA MET A 168 -12.43 -0.54 -4.98
C MET A 168 -12.45 0.99 -5.13
N SER A 169 -11.91 1.54 -6.21
CA SER A 169 -11.87 2.98 -6.48
C SER A 169 -13.20 3.56 -6.98
N LEU A 170 -14.23 2.73 -7.08
CA LEU A 170 -15.62 3.14 -7.39
C LEU A 170 -16.53 3.12 -6.15
N ARG A 171 -16.00 2.74 -4.99
CA ARG A 171 -16.76 2.67 -3.74
C ARG A 171 -16.94 4.05 -3.12
N ASP A 172 -17.97 4.20 -2.28
CA ASP A 172 -18.16 5.44 -1.50
C ASP A 172 -16.93 5.76 -0.64
N GLY A 173 -16.45 7.00 -0.71
CA GLY A 173 -15.24 7.46 -0.03
C GLY A 173 -13.92 7.17 -0.76
N ALA A 174 -13.95 6.54 -1.94
CA ALA A 174 -12.77 6.39 -2.80
C ALA A 174 -12.32 7.75 -3.35
N THR A 175 -11.01 7.97 -3.44
CA THR A 175 -10.41 9.24 -3.86
C THR A 175 -9.43 9.11 -5.03
N ALA A 176 -9.16 7.89 -5.50
CA ALA A 176 -8.15 7.65 -6.53
C ALA A 176 -8.42 8.44 -7.81
N ARG A 177 -9.68 8.50 -8.25
CA ARG A 177 -10.08 9.25 -9.45
C ARG A 177 -9.73 10.74 -9.33
N GLN A 178 -10.08 11.36 -8.20
CA GLN A 178 -9.80 12.77 -7.94
C GLN A 178 -8.29 13.02 -7.82
N ARG A 179 -7.56 12.14 -7.11
CA ARG A 179 -6.10 12.25 -6.98
C ARG A 179 -5.36 12.11 -8.29
N ASN A 180 -5.85 11.30 -9.21
CA ASN A 180 -5.28 11.15 -10.55
C ASN A 180 -5.38 12.42 -11.42
N GLU A 181 -6.34 13.30 -11.10
CA GLU A 181 -6.58 14.59 -11.78
C GLU A 181 -5.77 15.74 -11.14
N GLN A 182 -5.07 15.47 -10.04
CA GLN A 182 -4.27 16.50 -9.36
C GLN A 182 -2.84 16.52 -9.89
N ILE A 183 -2.30 17.74 -10.04
CA ILE A 183 -0.89 18.00 -10.34
C ILE A 183 -0.30 18.68 -9.10
N GLY A 184 0.72 18.06 -8.48
CA GLY A 184 1.37 18.61 -7.29
C GLY A 184 0.45 18.81 -6.08
N GLY A 185 -0.67 18.04 -6.00
CA GLY A 185 -1.66 18.15 -4.90
C GLY A 185 -2.76 19.17 -5.11
N HIS A 186 -2.77 19.89 -6.23
CA HIS A 186 -3.80 20.85 -6.63
C HIS A 186 -4.57 20.33 -7.84
N LYS A 187 -5.85 20.73 -7.96
CA LYS A 187 -6.60 20.49 -9.19
C LYS A 187 -5.93 21.27 -10.33
N ALA A 188 -5.68 20.57 -11.44
CA ALA A 188 -5.25 21.21 -12.68
C ALA A 188 -6.40 22.04 -13.29
#